data_e081ba97f638dfda8f0a41299a9562df
#
_entry.id   e081ba97f638dfda8f0a41299a9562df
#
_cell.length_a   1.000
_cell.length_b   1.000
_cell.length_c   1.000
_cell.angle_alpha   90.00
_cell.angle_beta   90.00
_cell.angle_gamma   90.00
#
_symmetry.space_group_name_H-M   'P 1'
#
loop_
_entity.id
_entity.type
_entity.pdbx_description
1 polymer ?
#
loop_
_entity_poly.entity_id
_entity_poly.type
_entity_poly.pdbx_seq_one_letter_code
_entity_poly.pdbx_strand_id
1 'polypeptide(L)'
;ISRKLNPKNGHKYLPYIILVIDEFADLIMTAGKEIEIPLARLAQLARAIGIHLIIATQRPTTNIITGTIKANFPVRIAFRVSQSVDSKTILDTTGANQLIGRGDMLISTGNDLLRIQCAFIDTPEVERITSFIEEQKIYPKRYNLPEYTHPNDNNSTLNKGGEKDEFFEDAARLVVIQQQGSTSMIQRKMKLGYNRAGRIMDELEAVGIVGKS
;
A
#
# COMPACT_ATOMS: atom_id res chain seq x y z
N ILE A 1 3.43 31.31 -14.57
CA ILE A 1 3.65 30.96 -15.99
C ILE A 1 2.81 29.71 -16.24
N SER A 2 1.63 29.89 -16.86
CA SER A 2 0.78 28.77 -17.27
C SER A 2 1.48 28.06 -18.45
N ARG A 3 2.21 26.99 -18.16
CA ARG A 3 2.75 26.12 -19.21
C ARG A 3 1.58 25.30 -19.75
N LYS A 4 1.15 25.60 -20.98
CA LYS A 4 0.13 24.78 -21.64
C LYS A 4 0.65 23.35 -21.78
N LEU A 5 -0.14 22.39 -21.30
CA LEU A 5 0.15 20.97 -21.47
C LEU A 5 0.16 20.66 -22.98
N ASN A 6 1.20 19.98 -23.45
CA ASN A 6 1.28 19.52 -24.83
C ASN A 6 1.33 17.98 -24.83
N PRO A 7 0.20 17.31 -25.17
CA PRO A 7 0.14 15.84 -25.19
C PRO A 7 1.15 15.19 -26.14
N LYS A 8 1.55 15.88 -27.22
CA LYS A 8 2.55 15.37 -28.17
C LYS A 8 3.94 15.23 -27.54
N ASN A 9 4.22 16.00 -26.48
CA ASN A 9 5.47 15.93 -25.72
C ASN A 9 5.34 15.01 -24.49
N GLY A 10 4.34 14.15 -24.42
CA GLY A 10 4.10 13.26 -23.30
C GLY A 10 3.53 13.96 -22.06
N HIS A 11 3.16 15.24 -22.15
CA HIS A 11 2.54 15.93 -21.02
C HIS A 11 1.13 15.41 -20.81
N LYS A 12 0.86 14.97 -19.58
CA LYS A 12 -0.48 14.55 -19.16
C LYS A 12 -0.81 15.14 -17.80
N TYR A 13 -2.10 15.32 -17.56
CA TYR A 13 -2.58 15.67 -16.23
C TYR A 13 -2.45 14.46 -15.31
N LEU A 14 -1.88 14.69 -14.12
CA LEU A 14 -1.85 13.70 -13.04
C LEU A 14 -2.69 14.25 -11.89
N PRO A 15 -3.69 13.51 -11.39
CA PRO A 15 -4.47 13.93 -10.24
C PRO A 15 -3.63 13.88 -8.97
N TYR A 16 -4.07 14.62 -7.94
CA TYR A 16 -3.58 14.37 -6.58
C TYR A 16 -4.02 12.95 -6.15
N ILE A 17 -3.13 12.27 -5.46
CA ILE A 17 -3.40 10.94 -4.89
C ILE A 17 -3.31 11.07 -3.39
N ILE A 18 -4.34 10.63 -2.69
CA ILE A 18 -4.35 10.53 -1.22
C ILE A 18 -4.40 9.05 -0.86
N LEU A 19 -3.33 8.55 -0.28
CA LEU A 19 -3.27 7.19 0.25
C LEU A 19 -3.63 7.22 1.73
N VAL A 20 -4.69 6.52 2.10
CA VAL A 20 -5.15 6.38 3.48
C VAL A 20 -4.95 4.93 3.91
N ILE A 21 -4.25 4.73 5.02
CA ILE A 21 -4.07 3.44 5.68
C ILE A 21 -4.69 3.60 7.07
N ASP A 22 -5.82 2.96 7.33
CA ASP A 22 -6.60 3.14 8.57
C ASP A 22 -6.05 2.29 9.73
N GLU A 23 -5.44 1.12 9.47
CA GLU A 23 -4.74 0.33 10.47
C GLU A 23 -3.39 -0.17 9.94
N PHE A 24 -2.37 0.63 10.17
CA PHE A 24 -1.01 0.32 9.71
C PHE A 24 -0.38 -0.88 10.40
N ALA A 25 -0.78 -1.16 11.64
CA ALA A 25 -0.27 -2.33 12.35
C ALA A 25 -0.65 -3.64 11.64
N ASP A 26 -1.88 -3.75 11.13
CA ASP A 26 -2.31 -4.96 10.41
C ASP A 26 -1.54 -5.13 9.11
N LEU A 27 -1.23 -4.03 8.42
CA LEU A 27 -0.41 -4.06 7.21
C LEU A 27 1.01 -4.56 7.50
N ILE A 28 1.65 -4.05 8.56
CA ILE A 28 3.00 -4.49 8.99
C ILE A 28 2.98 -5.95 9.46
N MET A 29 1.94 -6.36 10.17
CA MET A 29 1.81 -7.75 10.65
C MET A 29 1.61 -8.75 9.51
N THR A 30 0.91 -8.35 8.44
CA THR A 30 0.59 -9.23 7.31
C THR A 30 1.74 -9.28 6.29
N ALA A 31 2.28 -8.13 5.91
CA ALA A 31 3.27 -8.02 4.84
C ALA A 31 4.71 -7.82 5.33
N GLY A 32 4.90 -7.73 6.65
CA GLY A 32 6.21 -7.59 7.26
C GLY A 32 6.84 -6.20 7.11
N LYS A 33 8.08 -6.11 7.59
CA LYS A 33 8.84 -4.84 7.55
C LYS A 33 9.27 -4.42 6.14
N GLU A 34 9.10 -5.27 5.14
CA GLU A 34 9.42 -4.97 3.75
C GLU A 34 8.63 -3.79 3.19
N ILE A 35 7.43 -3.51 3.76
CA ILE A 35 6.61 -2.36 3.40
C ILE A 35 7.18 -1.03 3.94
N GLU A 36 7.95 -1.06 5.01
CA GLU A 36 8.45 0.16 5.66
C GLU A 36 9.33 0.98 4.71
N ILE A 37 10.21 0.32 3.94
CA ILE A 37 11.13 1.01 3.02
C ILE A 37 10.39 1.66 1.85
N PRO A 38 9.50 0.98 1.10
CA PRO A 38 8.68 1.60 0.06
C PRO A 38 7.83 2.76 0.58
N LEU A 39 7.23 2.61 1.77
CA LEU A 39 6.41 3.64 2.38
C LEU A 39 7.21 4.88 2.77
N ALA A 40 8.36 4.69 3.41
CA ALA A 40 9.28 5.78 3.74
C ALA A 40 9.75 6.51 2.47
N ARG A 41 10.11 5.76 1.44
CA ARG A 41 10.50 6.33 0.14
C ARG A 41 9.36 7.10 -0.52
N LEU A 42 8.14 6.58 -0.45
CA LEU A 42 6.96 7.27 -0.94
C LEU A 42 6.74 8.59 -0.17
N ALA A 43 6.82 8.57 1.17
CA ALA A 43 6.68 9.76 1.99
C ALA A 43 7.73 10.84 1.67
N GLN A 44 8.97 10.44 1.38
CA GLN A 44 10.05 11.38 1.03
C GLN A 44 9.86 12.03 -0.34
N LEU A 45 9.48 11.26 -1.35
CA LEU A 45 9.49 11.68 -2.76
C LEU A 45 8.11 12.16 -3.24
N ALA A 46 7.06 11.60 -2.70
CA ALA A 46 5.71 11.76 -3.24
C ALA A 46 5.13 13.16 -3.01
N ARG A 47 5.59 13.88 -1.99
CA ARG A 47 5.17 15.26 -1.72
C ARG A 47 5.36 16.17 -2.93
N ALA A 48 6.47 16.04 -3.63
CA ALA A 48 6.78 16.88 -4.79
C ALA A 48 5.89 16.63 -6.00
N ILE A 49 5.25 15.45 -6.06
CA ILE A 49 4.41 15.02 -7.18
C ILE A 49 2.92 14.97 -6.84
N GLY A 50 2.52 15.43 -5.67
CA GLY A 50 1.12 15.53 -5.26
C GLY A 50 0.53 14.22 -4.73
N ILE A 51 1.33 13.36 -4.11
CA ILE A 51 0.85 12.19 -3.37
C ILE A 51 0.94 12.50 -1.88
N HIS A 52 -0.17 12.34 -1.17
CA HIS A 52 -0.29 12.57 0.26
C HIS A 52 -0.60 11.25 0.97
N LEU A 53 0.01 11.05 2.13
CA LEU A 53 -0.15 9.85 2.94
C LEU A 53 -0.79 10.19 4.28
N ILE A 54 -1.81 9.44 4.65
CA ILE A 54 -2.44 9.45 5.96
C ILE A 54 -2.34 8.04 6.51
N ILE A 55 -1.61 7.87 7.60
CA ILE A 55 -1.39 6.57 8.23
C ILE A 55 -1.95 6.63 9.63
N ALA A 56 -2.87 5.73 9.93
CA ALA A 56 -3.46 5.59 11.26
C ALA A 56 -3.17 4.20 11.84
N THR A 57 -3.20 4.09 13.15
CA THR A 57 -3.15 2.81 13.85
C THR A 57 -3.78 2.94 15.23
N GLN A 58 -4.45 1.89 15.68
CA GLN A 58 -4.95 1.73 17.05
C GLN A 58 -3.94 1.03 17.95
N ARG A 59 -2.77 0.61 17.39
CA ARG A 59 -1.70 -0.11 18.11
C ARG A 59 -0.39 0.65 18.05
N PRO A 60 -0.25 1.76 18.81
CA PRO A 60 0.91 2.63 18.74
C PRO A 60 2.12 2.05 19.48
N THR A 61 2.66 0.96 18.97
CA THR A 61 3.86 0.32 19.51
C THR A 61 5.13 0.73 18.77
N THR A 62 6.27 0.64 19.40
CA THR A 62 7.58 0.98 18.80
C THR A 62 7.95 0.09 17.61
N ASN A 63 7.37 -1.11 17.52
CA ASN A 63 7.54 -2.02 16.37
C ASN A 63 6.74 -1.58 15.14
N ILE A 64 5.69 -0.80 15.34
CA ILE A 64 4.82 -0.27 14.28
C ILE A 64 5.23 1.16 13.93
N ILE A 65 5.37 2.01 14.93
CA ILE A 65 5.78 3.41 14.77
C ILE A 65 7.30 3.51 15.02
N THR A 66 8.06 3.07 14.03
CA THR A 66 9.52 3.04 14.08
C THR A 66 10.14 4.42 13.91
N GLY A 67 11.43 4.54 14.20
CA GLY A 67 12.19 5.76 13.93
C GLY A 67 12.14 6.18 12.46
N THR A 68 12.17 5.22 11.54
CA THR A 68 12.06 5.47 10.09
C THR A 68 10.71 6.09 9.73
N ILE A 69 9.62 5.57 10.28
CA ILE A 69 8.28 6.14 10.08
C ILE A 69 8.21 7.56 10.63
N LYS A 70 8.64 7.77 11.88
CA LYS A 70 8.62 9.11 12.51
C LYS A 70 9.43 10.16 11.75
N ALA A 71 10.58 9.78 11.22
CA ALA A 71 11.43 10.68 10.45
C ALA A 71 10.79 11.17 9.14
N ASN A 72 9.90 10.37 8.56
CA ASN A 72 9.24 10.67 7.29
C ASN A 72 7.82 11.24 7.43
N PHE A 73 7.26 11.18 8.64
CA PHE A 73 5.95 11.73 8.99
C PHE A 73 6.08 12.82 10.06
N PRO A 74 6.43 14.05 9.65
CA PRO A 74 6.70 15.15 10.59
C PRO A 74 5.43 15.65 11.30
N VAL A 75 4.26 15.52 10.67
CA VAL A 75 2.99 15.86 11.30
C VAL A 75 2.42 14.59 11.92
N ARG A 76 2.19 14.63 13.22
CA ARG A 76 1.69 13.49 13.99
C ARG A 76 0.52 13.91 14.85
N ILE A 77 -0.52 13.09 14.86
CA ILE A 77 -1.74 13.34 15.62
C ILE A 77 -1.94 12.19 16.59
N ALA A 78 -2.25 12.51 17.84
CA ALA A 78 -2.70 11.52 18.80
C ALA A 78 -4.05 11.95 19.38
N PHE A 79 -5.02 11.09 19.25
CA PHE A 79 -6.24 11.12 20.06
C PHE A 79 -5.95 10.51 21.43
N ARG A 80 -6.96 10.44 22.30
CA ARG A 80 -6.81 9.87 23.62
C ARG A 80 -6.27 8.44 23.56
N VAL A 81 -5.18 8.20 24.26
CA VAL A 81 -4.58 6.88 24.49
C VAL A 81 -4.68 6.48 25.97
N SER A 82 -4.58 5.19 26.25
CA SER A 82 -4.71 4.68 27.62
C SER A 82 -3.45 4.91 28.45
N GLN A 83 -2.27 4.86 27.83
CA GLN A 83 -0.99 4.89 28.53
C GLN A 83 -0.12 6.05 28.04
N SER A 84 0.71 6.60 28.96
CA SER A 84 1.64 7.67 28.59
C SER A 84 2.75 7.20 27.64
N VAL A 85 3.07 5.90 27.65
CA VAL A 85 4.03 5.30 26.71
C VAL A 85 3.53 5.38 25.27
N ASP A 86 2.23 5.20 25.04
CA ASP A 86 1.62 5.32 23.72
C ASP A 86 1.74 6.75 23.19
N SER A 87 1.49 7.74 24.06
CA SER A 87 1.70 9.16 23.73
C SER A 87 3.15 9.42 23.30
N LYS A 88 4.12 8.92 24.05
CA LYS A 88 5.55 9.04 23.70
C LYS A 88 5.89 8.33 22.39
N THR A 89 5.28 7.18 22.14
CA THR A 89 5.52 6.44 20.89
C THR A 89 5.05 7.24 19.67
N ILE A 90 3.92 7.93 19.77
CA ILE A 90 3.37 8.73 18.67
C ILE A 90 4.06 10.09 18.57
N LEU A 91 4.09 10.84 19.69
CA LEU A 91 4.41 12.28 19.70
C LEU A 91 5.82 12.60 20.20
N ASP A 92 6.59 11.62 20.67
CA ASP A 92 7.85 11.77 21.41
C ASP A 92 7.69 12.49 22.76
N THR A 93 6.45 12.79 23.17
CA THR A 93 6.10 13.45 24.43
C THR A 93 4.86 12.83 25.06
N THR A 94 4.67 13.09 26.36
CA THR A 94 3.44 12.68 27.07
C THR A 94 2.31 13.69 26.84
N GLY A 95 1.08 13.32 27.21
CA GLY A 95 -0.07 14.23 27.19
C GLY A 95 -1.32 13.63 26.53
N ALA A 96 -1.17 12.76 25.53
CA ALA A 96 -2.34 12.18 24.88
C ALA A 96 -3.17 11.26 25.78
N ASN A 97 -2.59 10.71 26.83
CA ASN A 97 -3.28 9.95 27.87
C ASN A 97 -4.16 10.83 28.79
N GLN A 98 -3.98 12.15 28.75
CA GLN A 98 -4.76 13.12 29.54
C GLN A 98 -5.89 13.77 28.74
N LEU A 99 -6.04 13.41 27.47
CA LEU A 99 -7.12 13.91 26.61
C LEU A 99 -8.48 13.38 27.09
N ILE A 100 -9.51 14.17 26.85
CA ILE A 100 -10.88 13.86 27.26
C ILE A 100 -11.50 12.77 26.36
N GLY A 101 -11.09 12.71 25.09
CA GLY A 101 -11.70 11.88 24.05
C GLY A 101 -12.70 12.68 23.19
N ARG A 102 -13.52 12.00 22.39
CA ARG A 102 -14.53 12.61 21.51
C ARG A 102 -13.97 13.71 20.60
N GLY A 103 -12.83 13.45 19.97
CA GLY A 103 -12.21 14.41 19.07
C GLY A 103 -11.20 15.34 19.72
N ASP A 104 -10.95 15.26 21.03
CA ASP A 104 -9.87 15.95 21.70
C ASP A 104 -8.53 15.31 21.30
N MET A 105 -7.64 16.08 20.70
CA MET A 105 -6.39 15.57 20.12
C MET A 105 -5.19 16.47 20.40
N LEU A 106 -4.01 15.88 20.33
CA LEU A 106 -2.74 16.58 20.22
C LEU A 106 -2.22 16.44 18.79
N ILE A 107 -1.74 17.55 18.23
CA ILE A 107 -1.05 17.58 16.95
C ILE A 107 0.36 18.12 17.14
N SER A 108 1.34 17.36 16.66
CA SER A 108 2.74 17.78 16.60
C SER A 108 3.11 18.10 15.16
N THR A 109 3.70 19.26 14.94
CA THR A 109 4.21 19.70 13.63
C THR A 109 5.75 19.75 13.60
N GLY A 110 6.38 18.95 14.45
CA GLY A 110 7.83 18.93 14.66
C GLY A 110 8.24 19.69 15.92
N ASN A 111 8.20 21.00 15.91
CA ASN A 111 8.61 21.82 17.06
C ASN A 111 7.46 22.19 17.99
N ASP A 112 6.25 22.24 17.45
CA ASP A 112 5.08 22.71 18.19
C ASP A 112 4.15 21.55 18.53
N LEU A 113 3.58 21.59 19.73
CA LEU A 113 2.53 20.68 20.17
C LEU A 113 1.27 21.51 20.47
N LEU A 114 0.23 21.26 19.70
CA LEU A 114 -1.06 21.94 19.81
C LEU A 114 -2.12 20.98 20.32
N ARG A 115 -2.98 21.43 21.22
CA ARG A 115 -4.20 20.69 21.60
C ARG A 115 -5.39 21.29 20.88
N ILE A 116 -6.16 20.44 20.22
CA ILE A 116 -7.31 20.86 19.42
C ILE A 116 -8.50 19.98 19.79
N GLN A 117 -9.66 20.61 20.05
CA GLN A 117 -10.93 19.92 20.16
C GLN A 117 -11.56 19.88 18.76
N CYS A 118 -11.58 18.71 18.16
CA CYS A 118 -12.30 18.48 16.91
C CYS A 118 -13.79 18.27 17.14
N ALA A 119 -14.59 18.51 16.13
CA ALA A 119 -15.97 18.05 16.10
C ALA A 119 -16.00 16.52 16.20
N PHE A 120 -16.90 15.99 16.97
CA PHE A 120 -17.17 14.56 17.01
C PHE A 120 -18.06 14.19 15.82
N ILE A 121 -17.62 13.18 15.06
CA ILE A 121 -18.37 12.63 13.94
C ILE A 121 -18.72 11.19 14.29
N ASP A 122 -19.99 10.85 14.24
CA ASP A 122 -20.49 9.50 14.50
C ASP A 122 -20.83 8.76 13.20
N THR A 123 -21.01 7.44 13.28
CA THR A 123 -21.29 6.56 12.13
C THR A 123 -22.44 7.06 11.25
N PRO A 124 -23.60 7.51 11.77
CA PRO A 124 -24.68 8.03 10.92
C PRO A 124 -24.30 9.27 10.11
N GLU A 125 -23.38 10.10 10.61
CA GLU A 125 -22.89 11.27 9.88
C GLU A 125 -21.91 10.86 8.78
N VAL A 126 -21.05 9.88 9.06
CA VAL A 126 -20.13 9.31 8.06
C VAL A 126 -20.94 8.68 6.92
N GLU A 127 -21.96 7.90 7.22
CA GLU A 127 -22.85 7.27 6.22
C GLU A 127 -23.54 8.30 5.34
N ARG A 128 -24.04 9.39 5.92
CA ARG A 128 -24.66 10.48 5.13
C ARG A 128 -23.67 11.16 4.19
N ILE A 129 -22.44 11.41 4.67
CA ILE A 129 -21.41 12.08 3.86
C ILE A 129 -20.95 11.15 2.73
N THR A 130 -20.71 9.87 3.02
CA THR A 130 -20.26 8.91 2.01
C THR A 130 -21.32 8.66 0.95
N SER A 131 -22.60 8.53 1.35
CA SER A 131 -23.73 8.43 0.42
C SER A 131 -23.85 9.67 -0.47
N PHE A 132 -23.73 10.87 0.11
CA PHE A 132 -23.73 12.12 -0.67
C PHE A 132 -22.61 12.17 -1.70
N ILE A 133 -21.40 11.69 -1.35
CA ILE A 133 -20.27 11.63 -2.28
C ILE A 133 -20.55 10.61 -3.39
N GLU A 134 -21.10 9.45 -3.05
CA GLU A 134 -21.43 8.38 -3.99
C GLU A 134 -22.49 8.82 -5.00
N GLU A 135 -23.53 9.54 -4.55
CA GLU A 135 -24.64 10.03 -5.38
C GLU A 135 -24.20 11.01 -6.46
N GLN A 136 -23.09 11.73 -6.25
CA GLN A 136 -22.58 12.70 -7.21
C GLN A 136 -22.15 12.08 -8.54
N LYS A 137 -21.71 10.82 -8.55
CA LYS A 137 -21.33 10.04 -9.75
C LYS A 137 -20.51 10.83 -10.79
N ILE A 138 -19.61 11.70 -10.32
CA ILE A 138 -18.85 12.63 -11.17
C ILE A 138 -17.95 11.89 -12.18
N TYR A 139 -17.46 10.72 -11.79
CA TYR A 139 -16.59 9.89 -12.63
C TYR A 139 -17.29 8.59 -13.01
N PRO A 140 -17.40 8.28 -14.32
CA PRO A 140 -18.06 7.04 -14.78
C PRO A 140 -17.24 5.79 -14.45
N LYS A 141 -15.94 5.93 -14.21
CA LYS A 141 -15.01 4.83 -13.90
C LYS A 141 -13.98 5.28 -12.87
N ARG A 142 -13.57 4.34 -12.02
CA ARG A 142 -12.44 4.55 -11.10
C ARG A 142 -11.14 4.83 -11.87
N TYR A 143 -10.26 5.62 -11.28
CA TYR A 143 -8.90 5.78 -11.78
C TYR A 143 -8.10 4.50 -11.46
N ASN A 144 -7.58 3.85 -12.49
CA ASN A 144 -6.74 2.68 -12.30
C ASN A 144 -5.29 3.14 -12.15
N LEU A 145 -4.66 2.75 -11.05
CA LEU A 145 -3.22 2.91 -10.88
C LEU A 145 -2.47 1.98 -11.84
N PRO A 146 -1.25 2.33 -12.27
CA PRO A 146 -0.40 1.42 -13.01
C PRO A 146 -0.16 0.13 -12.22
N GLU A 147 -0.17 -1.00 -12.90
CA GLU A 147 0.20 -2.26 -12.27
C GLU A 147 1.67 -2.22 -11.85
N TYR A 148 1.93 -2.70 -10.64
CA TYR A 148 3.31 -2.83 -10.16
C TYR A 148 3.94 -4.07 -10.76
N THR A 149 4.96 -3.88 -11.58
CA THR A 149 5.83 -4.95 -12.06
C THR A 149 7.11 -4.95 -11.22
N HIS A 150 7.45 -6.10 -10.63
CA HIS A 150 8.69 -6.22 -9.88
C HIS A 150 9.89 -5.89 -10.79
N PRO A 151 10.92 -5.17 -10.31
CA PRO A 151 12.13 -4.89 -11.11
C PRO A 151 12.83 -6.15 -11.65
N ASN A 152 12.64 -7.29 -10.99
CA ASN A 152 13.13 -8.59 -11.43
C ASN A 152 12.20 -9.26 -12.47
N ASP A 153 11.00 -8.70 -12.71
CA ASP A 153 10.08 -9.16 -13.75
C ASP A 153 10.37 -8.51 -15.12
N ASN A 154 11.47 -7.73 -15.26
CA ASN A 154 11.83 -7.07 -16.50
C ASN A 154 12.11 -8.01 -17.69
N ASN A 155 12.09 -9.33 -17.46
CA ASN A 155 12.01 -10.30 -18.55
C ASN A 155 10.58 -10.65 -19.00
N SER A 156 9.54 -10.06 -18.37
CA SER A 156 8.14 -10.45 -18.64
C SER A 156 7.33 -9.44 -19.46
N THR A 157 7.93 -8.35 -19.93
CA THR A 157 7.23 -7.33 -20.75
C THR A 157 7.24 -7.64 -22.26
N LEU A 158 7.71 -8.80 -22.70
CA LEU A 158 7.79 -9.14 -24.12
C LEU A 158 6.76 -10.16 -24.60
N ASN A 159 5.91 -10.74 -23.74
CA ASN A 159 4.94 -11.74 -24.23
C ASN A 159 3.51 -11.19 -24.31
N LYS A 160 3.30 -10.08 -25.05
CA LYS A 160 2.01 -9.71 -25.66
C LYS A 160 1.85 -10.41 -27.02
N GLY A 161 2.08 -11.71 -27.09
CA GLY A 161 1.91 -12.44 -28.34
C GLY A 161 2.35 -13.88 -28.19
N GLY A 162 1.55 -14.73 -27.58
CA GLY A 162 1.58 -16.18 -27.80
C GLY A 162 2.88 -16.96 -27.56
N GLU A 163 3.96 -16.33 -27.10
CA GLU A 163 5.22 -17.03 -26.79
C GLU A 163 5.20 -17.50 -25.33
N LYS A 164 5.51 -18.79 -25.16
CA LYS A 164 5.61 -19.43 -23.84
C LYS A 164 6.79 -18.87 -23.05
N ASP A 165 6.67 -18.88 -21.70
CA ASP A 165 7.80 -18.50 -20.83
C ASP A 165 9.05 -19.35 -21.16
N GLU A 166 10.24 -18.78 -21.09
CA GLU A 166 11.49 -19.49 -21.38
C GLU A 166 11.71 -20.74 -20.54
N PHE A 167 11.11 -20.79 -19.34
CA PHE A 167 11.16 -21.96 -18.45
C PHE A 167 9.96 -22.88 -18.61
N PHE A 168 9.10 -22.66 -19.59
CA PHE A 168 7.89 -23.48 -19.80
C PHE A 168 8.23 -24.98 -20.01
N GLU A 169 9.18 -25.28 -20.87
CA GLU A 169 9.56 -26.67 -21.14
C GLU A 169 10.21 -27.36 -19.93
N ASP A 170 11.08 -26.65 -19.22
CA ASP A 170 11.73 -27.18 -18.02
C ASP A 170 10.71 -27.40 -16.88
N ALA A 171 9.75 -26.50 -16.73
CA ALA A 171 8.66 -26.65 -15.79
C ALA A 171 7.74 -27.82 -16.16
N ALA A 172 7.41 -27.97 -17.44
CA ALA A 172 6.64 -29.11 -17.95
C ALA A 172 7.32 -30.46 -17.64
N ARG A 173 8.61 -30.56 -17.93
CA ARG A 173 9.42 -31.77 -17.61
C ARG A 173 9.45 -32.02 -16.10
N LEU A 174 9.62 -30.98 -15.29
CA LEU A 174 9.65 -31.11 -13.84
C LEU A 174 8.33 -31.64 -13.29
N VAL A 175 7.20 -31.09 -13.75
CA VAL A 175 5.84 -31.52 -13.36
C VAL A 175 5.59 -32.99 -13.75
N VAL A 176 5.96 -33.37 -14.96
CA VAL A 176 5.81 -34.77 -15.44
C VAL A 176 6.68 -35.73 -14.63
N ILE A 177 7.96 -35.39 -14.36
CA ILE A 177 8.86 -36.25 -13.58
C ILE A 177 8.39 -36.39 -12.13
N GLN A 178 7.94 -35.30 -11.53
CA GLN A 178 7.51 -35.28 -10.13
C GLN A 178 6.08 -35.79 -9.94
N GLN A 179 5.31 -35.94 -11.03
CA GLN A 179 3.89 -36.33 -11.02
C GLN A 179 3.06 -35.42 -10.10
N GLN A 180 3.46 -34.17 -9.97
CA GLN A 180 2.82 -33.19 -9.10
C GLN A 180 2.87 -31.80 -9.74
N GLY A 181 1.69 -31.21 -10.02
CA GLY A 181 1.50 -29.84 -10.47
C GLY A 181 1.30 -28.90 -9.27
N SER A 182 2.31 -28.15 -8.88
CA SER A 182 2.23 -27.19 -7.78
C SER A 182 3.08 -25.96 -8.06
N THR A 183 2.46 -24.78 -7.98
CA THR A 183 3.14 -23.49 -8.11
C THR A 183 4.32 -23.36 -7.12
N SER A 184 4.15 -23.80 -5.89
CA SER A 184 5.20 -23.75 -4.86
C SER A 184 6.35 -24.72 -5.16
N MET A 185 6.09 -25.83 -5.85
CA MET A 185 7.15 -26.76 -6.30
C MET A 185 7.97 -26.12 -7.41
N ILE A 186 7.34 -25.53 -8.43
CA ILE A 186 8.02 -24.82 -9.53
C ILE A 186 8.84 -23.65 -8.93
N GLN A 187 8.26 -22.84 -8.07
CA GLN A 187 8.95 -21.75 -7.41
C GLN A 187 10.23 -22.21 -6.72
N ARG A 188 10.16 -23.26 -5.90
CA ARG A 188 11.29 -23.76 -5.10
C ARG A 188 12.36 -24.44 -5.95
N LYS A 189 11.96 -25.28 -6.91
CA LYS A 189 12.88 -26.07 -7.72
C LYS A 189 13.59 -25.24 -8.78
N MET A 190 12.88 -24.28 -9.38
CA MET A 190 13.42 -23.43 -10.44
C MET A 190 13.88 -22.06 -9.94
N LYS A 191 13.75 -21.79 -8.62
CA LYS A 191 14.13 -20.53 -7.95
C LYS A 191 13.47 -19.31 -8.60
N LEU A 192 12.18 -19.44 -8.97
CA LEU A 192 11.38 -18.39 -9.58
C LEU A 192 10.54 -17.65 -8.54
N GLY A 193 10.15 -16.41 -8.84
CA GLY A 193 9.17 -15.69 -8.04
C GLY A 193 7.78 -16.33 -8.13
N TYR A 194 6.95 -16.18 -7.08
CA TYR A 194 5.62 -16.79 -6.99
C TYR A 194 4.74 -16.48 -8.21
N ASN A 195 4.70 -15.22 -8.64
CA ASN A 195 3.89 -14.78 -9.78
C ASN A 195 4.33 -15.40 -11.11
N ARG A 196 5.65 -15.57 -11.34
CA ARG A 196 6.17 -16.22 -12.55
C ARG A 196 5.87 -17.70 -12.53
N ALA A 197 6.06 -18.36 -11.39
CA ALA A 197 5.72 -19.77 -11.21
C ALA A 197 4.21 -20.01 -11.40
N GLY A 198 3.34 -19.08 -10.94
CA GLY A 198 1.90 -19.11 -11.16
C GLY A 198 1.56 -19.05 -12.65
N ARG A 199 2.11 -18.09 -13.39
CA ARG A 199 1.87 -17.96 -14.84
C ARG A 199 2.30 -19.21 -15.63
N ILE A 200 3.49 -19.74 -15.33
CA ILE A 200 3.94 -20.99 -15.96
C ILE A 200 2.96 -22.13 -15.64
N MET A 201 2.42 -22.18 -14.42
CA MET A 201 1.41 -23.17 -14.07
C MET A 201 0.13 -22.98 -14.87
N ASP A 202 -0.35 -21.75 -15.04
CA ASP A 202 -1.53 -21.43 -15.87
C ASP A 202 -1.30 -21.80 -17.35
N GLU A 203 -0.10 -21.58 -17.88
CA GLU A 203 0.29 -22.01 -19.23
C GLU A 203 0.31 -23.54 -19.36
N LEU A 204 0.81 -24.27 -18.34
CA LEU A 204 0.82 -25.73 -18.31
C LEU A 204 -0.59 -26.31 -18.24
N GLU A 205 -1.51 -25.65 -17.50
CA GLU A 205 -2.92 -26.00 -17.45
C GLU A 205 -3.60 -25.74 -18.80
N ALA A 206 -3.34 -24.59 -19.43
CA ALA A 206 -3.92 -24.24 -20.73
C ALA A 206 -3.58 -25.23 -21.85
N VAL A 207 -2.39 -25.86 -21.81
CA VAL A 207 -1.98 -26.89 -22.77
C VAL A 207 -2.29 -28.31 -22.29
N GLY A 208 -2.92 -28.48 -21.13
CA GLY A 208 -3.38 -29.78 -20.63
C GLY A 208 -2.29 -30.66 -20.00
N ILE A 209 -1.13 -30.12 -19.65
CA ILE A 209 -0.06 -30.86 -18.94
C ILE A 209 -0.42 -31.02 -17.46
N VAL A 210 -1.16 -30.04 -16.92
CA VAL A 210 -1.72 -30.09 -15.55
C VAL A 210 -3.24 -30.03 -15.65
N GLY A 211 -3.92 -30.79 -14.83
CA GLY A 211 -5.39 -30.76 -14.75
C GLY A 211 -5.88 -29.49 -14.05
N LYS A 212 -7.15 -29.14 -14.27
CA LYS A 212 -7.79 -28.02 -13.55
C LYS A 212 -7.80 -28.29 -12.06
N SER A 213 -7.37 -27.30 -11.30
CA SER A 213 -7.41 -27.32 -9.82
C SER A 213 -8.80 -27.08 -9.28
#